data_81c2e9fc82c0afe7bd3b91ada96f69c9
#
_entry.id   81c2e9fc82c0afe7bd3b91ada96f69c9
#
_cell.length_a   1.000
_cell.length_b   1.000
_cell.length_c   1.000
_cell.angle_alpha   90.00
_cell.angle_beta   90.00
_cell.angle_gamma   90.00
#
_symmetry.space_group_name_H-M   'P 1'
#
loop_
_entity.id
_entity.type
_entity.pdbx_description
1 polymer ?
#
loop_
_entity_poly.entity_id
_entity_poly.type
_entity_poly.pdbx_seq_one_letter_code
_entity_poly.pdbx_strand_id
1 'polypeptide(L)' 'TDHGAASCLFVAGPSVKGGVVGKHPSLADLDAGDLKFHTDFRRLYATLLDGWLGCDSKAVLGAKWDHVKELEPRA' A
#
# COMPACT_ATOMS: atom_id res chain seq x y z
N THR A 1 21.85 -1.74 3.01
CA THR A 1 21.35 -3.06 2.61
C THR A 1 20.19 -2.91 1.64
N ASP A 2 20.24 -3.64 0.54
CA ASP A 2 19.19 -3.60 -0.47
C ASP A 2 18.14 -4.68 -0.16
N HIS A 3 16.91 -4.26 0.05
CA HIS A 3 15.80 -5.17 0.36
C HIS A 3 14.85 -5.38 -0.83
N GLY A 4 15.20 -4.86 -2.01
CA GLY A 4 14.39 -4.95 -3.20
C GLY A 4 13.38 -3.80 -3.33
N ALA A 5 12.82 -3.66 -4.55
CA ALA A 5 11.89 -2.59 -4.87
C ALA A 5 10.42 -2.99 -4.66
N ALA A 6 10.14 -4.27 -4.47
CA ALA A 6 8.78 -4.77 -4.27
C ALA A 6 8.74 -5.75 -3.10
N SER A 7 7.64 -5.72 -2.37
CA SER A 7 7.45 -6.57 -1.19
C SER A 7 5.96 -6.76 -0.93
N CYS A 8 5.63 -7.53 0.09
CA CYS A 8 4.25 -7.68 0.54
C CYS A 8 4.12 -7.16 1.98
N LEU A 9 2.87 -6.90 2.37
CA LEU A 9 2.54 -6.36 3.66
C LEU A 9 1.21 -6.97 4.12
N PHE A 10 1.07 -7.17 5.42
CA PHE A 10 -0.13 -7.77 6.00
C PHE A 10 -0.87 -6.75 6.86
N VAL A 11 -2.20 -6.73 6.74
CA VAL A 11 -3.06 -5.90 7.56
C VAL A 11 -4.13 -6.79 8.18
N ALA A 12 -4.34 -6.67 9.49
CA ALA A 12 -5.31 -7.47 10.20
C ALA A 12 -6.08 -6.62 11.20
N GLY A 13 -7.36 -6.92 11.37
CA GLY A 13 -8.21 -6.22 12.33
C GLY A 13 -9.69 -6.41 12.02
N PRO A 14 -10.59 -6.01 12.95
CA PRO A 14 -12.03 -6.24 12.79
C PRO A 14 -12.65 -5.52 11.59
N SER A 15 -12.14 -4.36 11.21
CA SER A 15 -12.68 -3.59 10.10
C SER A 15 -11.96 -3.84 8.78
N VAL A 16 -11.02 -4.79 8.75
CA VAL A 16 -10.28 -5.13 7.54
C VAL A 16 -11.08 -6.13 6.72
N LYS A 17 -11.24 -5.85 5.43
CA LYS A 17 -11.79 -6.82 4.48
C LYS A 17 -10.74 -7.88 4.20
N GLY A 18 -11.12 -9.15 4.30
CA GLY A 18 -10.21 -10.23 3.98
C GLY A 18 -9.88 -10.30 2.49
N GLY A 19 -8.73 -10.86 2.17
CA GLY A 19 -8.34 -11.10 0.80
C GLY A 19 -6.96 -10.58 0.45
N VAL A 20 -6.59 -10.78 -0.81
CA VAL A 20 -5.31 -10.34 -1.36
C VAL A 20 -5.57 -9.13 -2.25
N VAL A 21 -4.80 -8.07 -2.04
CA VAL A 21 -4.91 -6.82 -2.80
C VAL A 21 -3.63 -6.63 -3.60
N GLY A 22 -3.80 -6.20 -4.85
CA GLY A 22 -2.68 -5.94 -5.75
C GLY A 22 -2.37 -7.12 -6.65
N LYS A 23 -1.24 -7.01 -7.34
CA LYS A 23 -0.78 -8.03 -8.30
C LYS A 23 0.53 -8.64 -7.83
N HIS A 24 0.68 -9.93 -8.07
CA HIS A 24 1.96 -10.60 -7.90
C HIS A 24 2.97 -10.03 -8.89
N PRO A 25 4.18 -9.63 -8.46
CA PRO A 25 5.20 -9.13 -9.38
C PRO A 25 5.62 -10.18 -10.39
N SER A 26 5.85 -9.75 -11.63
CA SER A 26 6.35 -10.64 -12.68
C SER A 26 7.86 -10.78 -12.56
N LEU A 27 8.34 -12.01 -12.57
CA LEU A 27 9.77 -12.28 -12.62
C LEU A 27 10.35 -12.03 -14.02
N ALA A 28 9.49 -11.91 -15.04
CA ALA A 28 9.90 -11.64 -16.41
C ALA A 28 9.92 -10.15 -16.75
N ASP A 29 9.39 -9.30 -15.90
CA ASP A 29 9.31 -7.85 -16.12
C ASP A 29 9.96 -7.12 -14.95
N LEU A 30 11.26 -6.88 -15.08
CA LEU A 30 12.08 -6.30 -14.01
C LEU A 30 12.53 -4.90 -14.38
N ASP A 31 12.79 -4.10 -13.35
CA ASP A 31 13.37 -2.77 -13.47
C ASP A 31 14.78 -2.79 -12.86
N ALA A 32 15.80 -2.60 -13.68
CA ALA A 32 17.21 -2.66 -13.27
C ALA A 32 17.54 -3.95 -12.49
N GLY A 33 16.96 -5.07 -12.90
CA GLY A 33 17.15 -6.38 -12.26
C GLY A 33 16.30 -6.60 -11.01
N ASP A 34 15.44 -5.65 -10.66
CA ASP A 34 14.59 -5.71 -9.48
C ASP A 34 13.12 -5.87 -9.86
N LEU A 35 12.33 -6.42 -8.95
CA LEU A 35 10.88 -6.55 -9.15
C LEU A 35 10.21 -5.19 -9.22
N LYS A 36 9.22 -5.04 -10.09
CA LYS A 36 8.40 -3.84 -10.13
C LYS A 36 7.30 -3.92 -9.09
N PHE A 37 7.08 -2.85 -8.34
CA PHE A 37 5.96 -2.78 -7.41
C PHE A 37 4.66 -2.50 -8.16
N HIS A 38 3.54 -2.97 -7.60
CA HIS A 38 2.20 -2.71 -8.13
C HIS A 38 1.59 -1.43 -7.54
N THR A 39 1.76 -1.24 -6.24
CA THR A 39 1.14 -0.16 -5.49
C THR A 39 2.22 0.61 -4.73
N ASP A 40 2.24 1.94 -4.86
CA ASP A 40 3.17 2.78 -4.10
C ASP A 40 2.80 2.72 -2.61
N PHE A 41 3.81 2.50 -1.75
CA PHE A 41 3.57 2.36 -0.30
C PHE A 41 2.94 3.60 0.32
N ARG A 42 3.14 4.78 -0.27
CA ARG A 42 2.55 6.02 0.23
C ARG A 42 1.04 6.04 0.06
N ARG A 43 0.51 5.37 -0.96
CA ARG A 43 -0.93 5.18 -1.11
C ARG A 43 -1.49 4.32 0.02
N LEU A 44 -0.77 3.27 0.42
CA LEU A 44 -1.15 2.45 1.55
C LEU A 44 -1.14 3.28 2.85
N TYR A 45 -0.09 4.05 3.07
CA TYR A 45 0.00 4.91 4.25
C TYR A 45 -1.11 5.95 4.28
N ALA A 46 -1.43 6.57 3.14
CA ALA A 46 -2.54 7.51 3.05
C ALA A 46 -3.87 6.86 3.45
N THR A 47 -4.10 5.64 2.99
CA THR A 47 -5.32 4.88 3.32
C THR A 47 -5.43 4.64 4.82
N LEU A 48 -4.34 4.24 5.46
CA LEU A 48 -4.33 3.96 6.90
C LEU A 48 -4.45 5.24 7.72
N LEU A 49 -3.77 6.31 7.33
CA LEU A 49 -3.81 7.58 8.04
C LEU A 49 -5.21 8.21 8.00
N ASP A 50 -5.79 8.29 6.79
CA ASP A 50 -7.10 8.92 6.63
C ASP A 50 -8.24 8.04 7.12
N GLY A 51 -8.19 6.73 6.80
CA GLY A 51 -9.29 5.82 7.02
C GLY A 51 -9.32 5.18 8.41
N TRP A 52 -8.17 4.97 9.03
CA TRP A 52 -8.06 4.21 10.28
C TRP A 52 -7.62 5.07 11.46
N LEU A 53 -6.66 5.95 11.24
CA LEU A 53 -6.05 6.73 12.33
C LEU A 53 -6.66 8.12 12.49
N GLY A 54 -7.51 8.53 11.54
CA GLY A 54 -8.13 9.85 11.59
C GLY A 54 -7.15 11.01 11.44
N CYS A 55 -6.02 10.76 10.76
CA CYS A 55 -4.99 11.77 10.53
C CYS A 55 -5.07 12.30 9.10
N ASP A 56 -4.64 13.53 8.89
CA ASP A 56 -4.55 14.09 7.55
C ASP A 56 -3.29 13.56 6.86
N SER A 57 -3.46 12.61 5.93
CA SER A 57 -2.34 11.99 5.24
C SER A 57 -1.51 12.98 4.44
N LYS A 58 -2.14 14.00 3.86
CA LYS A 58 -1.42 15.05 3.13
C LYS A 58 -0.44 15.79 4.02
N ALA A 59 -0.85 16.12 5.25
CA ALA A 59 0.00 16.81 6.20
C ALA A 59 1.17 15.93 6.66
N VAL A 60 0.92 14.64 6.88
CA VAL A 60 1.93 13.69 7.35
C VAL A 60 2.93 13.35 6.25
N LEU A 61 2.43 13.08 5.03
CA LEU A 61 3.26 12.59 3.92
C LEU A 61 3.81 13.71 3.03
N GLY A 62 3.38 14.95 3.25
CA GLY A 62 3.83 16.11 2.48
C GLY A 62 3.17 16.25 1.12
N ALA A 63 2.30 15.32 0.73
CA ALA A 63 1.58 15.35 -0.54
C ALA A 63 0.33 14.49 -0.43
N LYS A 64 -0.64 14.74 -1.31
CA LYS A 64 -1.85 13.93 -1.38
C LYS A 64 -1.60 12.67 -2.21
N TRP A 65 -1.96 11.51 -1.66
CA TRP A 65 -1.86 10.21 -2.32
C TRP A 65 -3.23 9.56 -2.37
N ASP A 66 -3.55 8.93 -3.50
CA ASP A 66 -4.81 8.22 -3.65
C ASP A 66 -4.85 7.00 -2.73
N HIS A 67 -6.03 6.73 -2.16
CA HIS A 67 -6.21 5.56 -1.31
C HIS A 67 -6.18 4.27 -2.11
N VAL A 68 -5.79 3.19 -1.44
CA VAL A 68 -6.01 1.82 -1.91
C VAL A 68 -7.42 1.45 -1.48
N LYS A 69 -8.38 1.53 -2.39
CA LYS A 69 -9.82 1.41 -2.06
C LYS A 69 -10.16 0.10 -1.38
N GLU A 70 -9.53 -0.98 -1.77
CA GLU A 70 -9.78 -2.31 -1.21
C GLU A 70 -9.39 -2.41 0.26
N LEU A 71 -8.56 -1.47 0.75
CA LEU A 71 -8.11 -1.43 2.13
C LEU A 71 -8.82 -0.38 2.97
N GLU A 72 -9.78 0.36 2.40
CA GLU A 72 -10.57 1.29 3.20
C GLU A 72 -11.38 0.55 4.25
N PRO A 73 -11.61 1.16 5.45
CA PRO A 73 -12.32 0.45 6.52
C PRO A 73 -13.70 -0.02 6.08
N ARG A 74 -14.06 -1.20 6.53
CA ARG A 74 -15.41 -1.73 6.36
C ARG A 74 -16.38 -0.90 7.20
N ALA A 75 -17.46 -0.48 6.56
CA ALA A 75 -18.49 0.29 7.26
C ALA A 75 -19.24 -0.58 8.30
#